data_c1d4c9693adedf6313c094c94e0d5096
#
_entry.id   c1d4c9693adedf6313c094c94e0d5096
#
_cell.length_a   1.000
_cell.length_b   1.000
_cell.length_c   1.000
_cell.angle_alpha   90.00
_cell.angle_beta   90.00
_cell.angle_gamma   90.00
#
_symmetry.space_group_name_H-M   'P 1'
#
loop_
_entity.id
_entity.type
_entity.pdbx_description
1 polymer ?
#
loop_
_entity_poly.entity_id
_entity_poly.type
_entity_poly.pdbx_seq_one_letter_code
_entity_poly.pdbx_strand_id
1 'polypeptide(L)'
;ATEATHSEATEAMGQPDGGISPSDNAKPLNGAENTATDDAAALVIDMRGQLDRAPTPATVLAPESQLVEEYREAIRQAELAGGAYASGLTEHLVGLGTTLQQLKRHAEAVEVFKRGVQVARINSGLYSAEQLTLLRGEILSHMALGDFAVVDERQRYLYRVERRALTSPADSSQALLRQARWQRQAYLLEIGDPETQAGRLMLSWDLYRMALNETIDTYGDRSLELKTPLIGMMETQYLFAGYRAFSPTRSTSKSPGDGMVPLTNDAYRRGESVLKAILEVNTINRMGA
;
A
#
# COMPACT_ATOMS: atom_id res chain seq x y z
N ALA A 1 28.99 47.57 33.23
CA ALA A 1 28.41 48.54 34.18
C ALA A 1 26.90 48.34 34.18
N THR A 2 26.52 47.74 35.26
CA THR A 2 25.54 48.11 36.32
C THR A 2 24.10 47.78 35.95
N GLU A 3 23.58 46.76 36.57
CA GLU A 3 22.83 46.62 37.84
C GLU A 3 21.40 47.10 37.70
N ALA A 4 20.45 46.22 37.90
CA ALA A 4 19.76 45.80 39.15
C ALA A 4 18.60 46.78 39.44
N THR A 5 17.42 46.38 39.85
CA THR A 5 16.91 45.65 40.98
C THR A 5 15.37 45.66 41.01
N HIS A 6 14.76 44.59 41.54
CA HIS A 6 13.65 44.49 42.52
C HIS A 6 12.32 45.28 42.31
N SER A 7 11.14 44.76 42.61
CA SER A 7 10.57 44.22 43.85
C SER A 7 9.12 43.79 43.58
N GLU A 8 8.65 42.65 43.92
CA GLU A 8 7.78 42.24 45.05
C GLU A 8 6.54 43.14 45.35
N ALA A 9 5.40 42.53 45.38
CA ALA A 9 4.51 42.18 46.52
C ALA A 9 3.04 42.07 46.03
N THR A 10 2.36 41.00 46.23
CA THR A 10 1.64 40.45 47.39
C THR A 10 0.18 40.94 47.53
N GLU A 11 -0.69 39.89 47.78
CA GLU A 11 -2.00 39.86 48.45
C GLU A 11 -3.24 40.33 47.67
N ALA A 12 -4.37 39.74 47.82
CA ALA A 12 -4.95 38.59 48.52
C ALA A 12 -6.46 38.62 48.34
N MET A 13 -7.11 37.46 48.46
CA MET A 13 -8.47 37.22 48.98
C MET A 13 -9.72 37.69 48.21
N GLY A 14 -10.59 36.72 48.00
CA GLY A 14 -12.03 36.95 47.93
C GLY A 14 -12.80 35.84 47.20
N GLN A 15 -13.08 34.71 47.85
CA GLN A 15 -14.29 33.96 47.56
C GLN A 15 -15.46 34.58 48.29
N PRO A 16 -16.71 34.46 47.78
CA PRO A 16 -17.53 33.34 48.17
C PRO A 16 -18.54 32.80 47.11
N ASP A 17 -18.87 31.56 47.29
CA ASP A 17 -20.11 30.79 47.17
C ASP A 17 -21.27 31.31 46.31
N GLY A 18 -21.72 30.42 45.44
CA GLY A 18 -23.04 30.47 44.80
C GLY A 18 -23.30 29.22 44.00
N GLY A 19 -23.66 28.12 44.67
CA GLY A 19 -24.04 26.88 44.03
C GLY A 19 -25.38 27.01 43.31
N ILE A 20 -25.45 26.38 42.15
CA ILE A 20 -26.68 25.81 41.57
C ILE A 20 -26.33 24.50 40.92
N SER A 21 -26.87 23.41 41.45
CA SER A 21 -26.79 22.07 40.93
C SER A 21 -27.83 21.80 39.83
N PRO A 22 -27.84 20.64 39.21
CA PRO A 22 -27.89 20.47 37.78
C PRO A 22 -29.24 20.03 37.26
N SER A 23 -29.52 20.19 36.00
CA SER A 23 -30.56 19.37 35.37
C SER A 23 -30.07 18.80 34.02
N ASP A 24 -30.14 17.55 33.99
CA ASP A 24 -30.06 16.53 32.95
C ASP A 24 -30.42 16.94 31.52
N ASN A 25 -29.76 16.25 30.63
CA ASN A 25 -30.04 15.99 29.23
C ASN A 25 -29.15 16.74 28.19
N ALA A 26 -27.94 16.26 28.07
CA ALA A 26 -27.27 16.27 26.78
C ALA A 26 -26.69 14.87 26.53
N LYS A 27 -27.38 14.10 25.72
CA LYS A 27 -26.95 12.84 25.14
C LYS A 27 -25.70 13.11 24.28
N PRO A 28 -24.59 12.42 24.48
CA PRO A 28 -23.44 12.59 23.60
C PRO A 28 -23.72 11.93 22.26
N LEU A 29 -23.64 12.70 21.21
CA LEU A 29 -23.45 12.22 19.84
C LEU A 29 -22.03 11.69 19.69
N ASN A 30 -21.77 10.55 20.27
CA ASN A 30 -20.61 9.72 19.93
C ASN A 30 -21.03 8.76 18.83
N GLY A 31 -20.61 9.01 17.62
CA GLY A 31 -20.93 8.14 16.50
C GLY A 31 -20.28 8.52 15.16
N ALA A 32 -19.13 9.21 15.16
CA ALA A 32 -18.46 9.53 13.91
C ALA A 32 -16.92 9.42 13.96
N GLU A 33 -16.35 8.81 14.97
CA GLU A 33 -14.90 8.87 15.18
C GLU A 33 -14.16 7.54 15.04
N ASN A 34 -14.59 6.53 14.30
CA ASN A 34 -13.73 5.34 14.16
C ASN A 34 -13.87 4.53 12.86
N THR A 35 -14.67 4.97 11.88
CA THR A 35 -14.83 4.15 10.66
C THR A 35 -13.61 4.19 9.72
N ALA A 36 -12.87 5.29 9.67
CA ALA A 36 -11.69 5.41 8.79
C ALA A 36 -10.45 4.67 9.32
N THR A 37 -10.33 4.57 10.66
CA THR A 37 -9.24 3.80 11.30
C THR A 37 -9.52 2.31 11.31
N ASP A 38 -10.79 1.90 11.43
CA ASP A 38 -11.19 0.49 11.36
C ASP A 38 -11.06 -0.09 9.95
N ASP A 39 -11.39 0.68 8.90
CA ASP A 39 -11.19 0.24 7.51
C ASP A 39 -9.71 0.16 7.12
N ALA A 40 -8.86 1.06 7.63
CA ALA A 40 -7.42 0.97 7.43
C ALA A 40 -6.81 -0.23 8.18
N ALA A 41 -7.28 -0.50 9.40
CA ALA A 41 -6.91 -1.68 10.17
C ALA A 41 -7.44 -2.97 9.53
N ALA A 42 -8.64 -2.96 8.96
CA ALA A 42 -9.23 -4.10 8.25
C ALA A 42 -8.47 -4.41 6.95
N LEU A 43 -8.01 -3.39 6.20
CA LEU A 43 -7.17 -3.59 5.00
C LEU A 43 -5.77 -4.13 5.35
N VAL A 44 -5.19 -3.69 6.46
CA VAL A 44 -3.92 -4.23 6.99
C VAL A 44 -4.11 -5.65 7.52
N ILE A 45 -5.27 -5.94 8.14
CA ILE A 45 -5.64 -7.27 8.64
C ILE A 45 -5.90 -8.25 7.49
N ASP A 46 -6.52 -7.81 6.38
CA ASP A 46 -6.76 -8.68 5.22
C ASP A 46 -5.45 -9.09 4.54
N MET A 47 -4.46 -8.20 4.47
CA MET A 47 -3.12 -8.55 3.99
C MET A 47 -2.35 -9.44 4.99
N ARG A 48 -2.54 -9.28 6.31
CA ARG A 48 -2.02 -10.18 7.33
C ARG A 48 -2.80 -11.50 7.39
N GLY A 49 -4.10 -11.48 7.19
CA GLY A 49 -4.95 -12.66 7.19
C GLY A 49 -4.67 -13.62 6.04
N GLN A 50 -4.15 -13.14 4.90
CA GLN A 50 -3.63 -14.00 3.84
C GLN A 50 -2.26 -14.63 4.20
N LEU A 51 -1.49 -13.97 5.09
CA LEU A 51 -0.24 -14.51 5.63
C LEU A 51 -0.47 -15.52 6.76
N ASP A 52 -1.58 -15.41 7.52
CA ASP A 52 -1.87 -16.24 8.69
C ASP A 52 -2.72 -17.49 8.39
N ARG A 53 -3.11 -17.71 7.15
CA ARG A 53 -3.84 -18.91 6.73
C ARG A 53 -2.91 -20.11 6.48
N ALA A 54 -1.95 -20.32 7.37
CA ALA A 54 -1.13 -21.53 7.37
C ALA A 54 -1.77 -22.58 8.29
N PRO A 55 -1.74 -23.87 7.91
CA PRO A 55 -2.25 -24.96 8.74
C PRO A 55 -1.46 -25.09 10.04
N THR A 56 -2.12 -25.58 11.06
CA THR A 56 -1.66 -25.78 12.45
C THR A 56 -0.24 -26.34 12.58
N PRO A 57 0.61 -25.79 13.47
CA PRO A 57 2.08 -25.94 13.40
C PRO A 57 2.69 -27.30 13.75
N ALA A 58 1.96 -28.26 14.24
CA ALA A 58 2.58 -29.42 14.89
C ALA A 58 2.91 -30.63 13.97
N THR A 59 2.35 -30.69 12.75
CA THR A 59 2.51 -31.89 11.90
C THR A 59 3.22 -31.61 10.57
N VAL A 60 3.42 -30.36 10.19
CA VAL A 60 3.91 -29.95 8.86
C VAL A 60 5.40 -29.56 8.87
N LEU A 61 5.98 -29.30 10.03
CA LEU A 61 7.34 -28.77 10.15
C LEU A 61 8.46 -29.72 9.69
N ALA A 62 8.29 -31.03 9.85
CA ALA A 62 9.33 -32.00 9.47
C ALA A 62 9.54 -32.09 7.94
N PRO A 63 8.49 -32.24 7.10
CA PRO A 63 8.65 -32.33 5.65
C PRO A 63 9.12 -31.00 5.01
N GLU A 64 8.68 -29.86 5.53
CA GLU A 64 9.07 -28.55 4.99
C GLU A 64 10.54 -28.20 5.31
N SER A 65 11.04 -28.60 6.49
CA SER A 65 12.46 -28.44 6.83
C SER A 65 13.35 -29.31 5.95
N GLN A 66 12.91 -30.53 5.62
CA GLN A 66 13.60 -31.38 4.69
C GLN A 66 13.64 -30.77 3.29
N LEU A 67 12.55 -30.19 2.83
CA LEU A 67 12.46 -29.53 1.54
C LEU A 67 13.45 -28.33 1.41
N VAL A 68 13.69 -27.59 2.50
CA VAL A 68 14.73 -26.56 2.53
C VAL A 68 16.11 -27.13 2.21
N GLU A 69 16.46 -28.27 2.81
CA GLU A 69 17.77 -28.91 2.56
C GLU A 69 17.85 -29.51 1.15
N GLU A 70 16.76 -30.02 0.62
CA GLU A 70 16.69 -30.50 -0.76
C GLU A 70 16.94 -29.35 -1.76
N TYR A 71 16.32 -28.20 -1.58
CA TYR A 71 16.59 -27.03 -2.42
C TYR A 71 18.01 -26.51 -2.27
N ARG A 72 18.57 -26.51 -1.05
CA ARG A 72 19.97 -26.11 -0.82
C ARG A 72 20.94 -27.03 -1.54
N GLU A 73 20.67 -28.33 -1.50
CA GLU A 73 21.48 -29.32 -2.24
C GLU A 73 21.36 -29.12 -3.75
N ALA A 74 20.13 -28.94 -4.27
CA ALA A 74 19.91 -28.66 -5.69
C ALA A 74 20.64 -27.40 -6.16
N ILE A 75 20.66 -26.34 -5.34
CA ILE A 75 21.42 -25.11 -5.61
C ILE A 75 22.92 -25.43 -5.67
N ARG A 76 23.47 -26.16 -4.69
CA ARG A 76 24.89 -26.54 -4.69
C ARG A 76 25.27 -27.33 -5.92
N GLN A 77 24.44 -28.29 -6.31
CA GLN A 77 24.69 -29.09 -7.52
C GLN A 77 24.65 -28.27 -8.80
N ALA A 78 23.67 -27.37 -8.91
CA ALA A 78 23.59 -26.43 -10.03
C ALA A 78 24.84 -25.56 -10.13
N GLU A 79 25.32 -25.04 -8.98
CA GLU A 79 26.52 -24.21 -8.90
C GLU A 79 27.81 -24.96 -9.25
N LEU A 80 27.92 -26.21 -8.84
CA LEU A 80 29.05 -27.09 -9.20
C LEU A 80 29.07 -27.38 -10.71
N ALA A 81 27.90 -27.53 -11.32
CA ALA A 81 27.78 -27.85 -12.75
C ALA A 81 27.97 -26.61 -13.67
N GLY A 82 27.45 -25.41 -13.26
CA GLY A 82 27.41 -24.24 -14.13
C GLY A 82 27.86 -22.93 -13.50
N GLY A 83 28.40 -22.99 -12.26
CA GLY A 83 28.83 -21.79 -11.53
C GLY A 83 27.69 -21.02 -10.87
N ALA A 84 28.05 -19.85 -10.29
CA ALA A 84 27.15 -19.02 -9.50
C ALA A 84 25.92 -18.46 -10.24
N TYR A 85 25.89 -18.60 -11.56
CA TYR A 85 24.84 -18.12 -12.45
C TYR A 85 24.32 -19.26 -13.36
N ALA A 86 24.39 -20.49 -12.90
CA ALA A 86 23.94 -21.65 -13.65
C ALA A 86 22.48 -21.51 -14.12
N SER A 87 22.22 -22.03 -15.32
CA SER A 87 20.85 -22.10 -15.86
C SER A 87 19.99 -22.97 -14.95
N GLY A 88 18.75 -22.53 -14.66
CA GLY A 88 17.84 -23.20 -13.71
C GLY A 88 18.04 -22.84 -12.24
N LEU A 89 19.12 -22.16 -11.86
CA LEU A 89 19.36 -21.74 -10.47
C LEU A 89 18.24 -20.84 -9.95
N THR A 90 17.65 -20.02 -10.82
CA THR A 90 16.53 -19.13 -10.48
C THR A 90 15.32 -19.91 -9.95
N GLU A 91 14.97 -21.05 -10.55
CA GLU A 91 13.85 -21.88 -10.14
C GLU A 91 14.07 -22.47 -8.74
N HIS A 92 15.27 -22.98 -8.46
CA HIS A 92 15.63 -23.50 -7.14
C HIS A 92 15.60 -22.40 -6.07
N LEU A 93 16.04 -21.17 -6.41
CA LEU A 93 15.99 -20.03 -5.50
C LEU A 93 14.55 -19.57 -5.23
N VAL A 94 13.66 -19.60 -6.23
CA VAL A 94 12.21 -19.37 -6.02
C VAL A 94 11.64 -20.42 -5.06
N GLY A 95 11.92 -21.72 -5.30
CA GLY A 95 11.45 -22.81 -4.46
C GLY A 95 11.94 -22.68 -3.02
N LEU A 96 13.25 -22.46 -2.82
CA LEU A 96 13.82 -22.25 -1.48
C LEU A 96 13.22 -21.04 -0.77
N GLY A 97 13.13 -19.90 -1.45
CA GLY A 97 12.58 -18.68 -0.87
C GLY A 97 11.12 -18.84 -0.45
N THR A 98 10.31 -19.49 -1.28
CA THR A 98 8.90 -19.77 -0.99
C THR A 98 8.75 -20.72 0.21
N THR A 99 9.55 -21.78 0.27
CA THR A 99 9.56 -22.72 1.41
C THR A 99 9.96 -22.02 2.71
N LEU A 100 10.97 -21.15 2.65
CA LEU A 100 11.37 -20.33 3.82
C LEU A 100 10.26 -19.37 4.26
N GLN A 101 9.50 -18.79 3.33
CA GLN A 101 8.32 -17.97 3.66
C GLN A 101 7.23 -18.78 4.37
N GLN A 102 6.93 -19.99 3.92
CA GLN A 102 5.98 -20.91 4.56
C GLN A 102 6.40 -21.22 6.00
N LEU A 103 7.69 -21.40 6.22
CA LEU A 103 8.30 -21.59 7.54
C LEU A 103 8.42 -20.30 8.38
N LYS A 104 7.90 -19.15 7.89
CA LYS A 104 8.02 -17.83 8.54
C LYS A 104 9.48 -17.34 8.72
N ARG A 105 10.43 -17.93 8.00
CA ARG A 105 11.86 -17.55 7.99
C ARG A 105 12.09 -16.43 6.97
N HIS A 106 11.36 -15.31 7.14
CA HIS A 106 11.30 -14.21 6.17
C HIS A 106 12.65 -13.54 5.91
N ALA A 107 13.49 -13.38 6.93
CA ALA A 107 14.83 -12.79 6.77
C ALA A 107 15.72 -13.61 5.83
N GLU A 108 15.68 -14.96 5.96
CA GLU A 108 16.43 -15.84 5.07
C GLU A 108 15.83 -15.87 3.66
N ALA A 109 14.49 -15.85 3.56
CA ALA A 109 13.79 -15.78 2.27
C ALA A 109 14.18 -14.51 1.49
N VAL A 110 14.32 -13.36 2.16
CA VAL A 110 14.79 -12.10 1.54
C VAL A 110 16.15 -12.30 0.86
N GLU A 111 17.12 -12.89 1.56
CA GLU A 111 18.47 -13.08 0.99
C GLU A 111 18.46 -14.05 -0.21
N VAL A 112 17.64 -15.10 -0.13
CA VAL A 112 17.45 -16.05 -1.25
C VAL A 112 16.81 -15.36 -2.45
N PHE A 113 15.75 -14.59 -2.26
CA PHE A 113 15.09 -13.86 -3.34
C PHE A 113 15.99 -12.80 -3.97
N LYS A 114 16.72 -12.00 -3.17
CA LYS A 114 17.71 -11.03 -3.65
C LYS A 114 18.75 -11.68 -4.54
N ARG A 115 19.28 -12.83 -4.11
CA ARG A 115 20.20 -13.62 -4.92
C ARG A 115 19.56 -14.06 -6.23
N GLY A 116 18.34 -14.57 -6.17
CA GLY A 116 17.58 -14.97 -7.36
C GLY A 116 17.39 -13.83 -8.35
N VAL A 117 17.00 -12.65 -7.87
CA VAL A 117 16.90 -11.43 -8.72
C VAL A 117 18.22 -11.12 -9.40
N GLN A 118 19.34 -11.24 -8.70
CA GLN A 118 20.67 -10.99 -9.29
C GLN A 118 21.01 -12.02 -10.38
N VAL A 119 20.74 -13.30 -10.13
CA VAL A 119 20.94 -14.38 -11.11
C VAL A 119 20.09 -14.15 -12.36
N ALA A 120 18.78 -13.89 -12.17
CA ALA A 120 17.86 -13.61 -13.28
C ALA A 120 18.29 -12.38 -14.11
N ARG A 121 18.81 -11.32 -13.46
CA ARG A 121 19.32 -10.13 -14.15
C ARG A 121 20.54 -10.44 -15.03
N ILE A 122 21.44 -11.27 -14.57
CA ILE A 122 22.65 -11.63 -15.30
C ILE A 122 22.32 -12.54 -16.48
N ASN A 123 21.44 -13.53 -16.26
CA ASN A 123 21.11 -14.54 -17.28
C ASN A 123 20.15 -14.01 -18.36
N SER A 124 19.14 -13.23 -17.95
CA SER A 124 18.00 -12.88 -18.81
C SER A 124 17.82 -11.37 -19.00
N GLY A 125 18.72 -10.57 -18.41
CA GLY A 125 18.76 -9.12 -18.59
C GLY A 125 18.06 -8.34 -17.48
N LEU A 126 18.31 -7.01 -17.52
CA LEU A 126 17.94 -6.07 -16.44
C LEU A 126 16.41 -6.02 -16.14
N TYR A 127 15.59 -6.28 -17.13
CA TYR A 127 14.13 -6.21 -17.02
C TYR A 127 13.48 -7.49 -17.56
N SER A 128 13.94 -8.65 -17.08
CA SER A 128 13.38 -9.94 -17.50
C SER A 128 12.14 -10.33 -16.68
N ALA A 129 11.22 -11.06 -17.29
CA ALA A 129 10.04 -11.60 -16.62
C ALA A 129 10.39 -12.57 -15.49
N GLU A 130 11.54 -13.25 -15.58
CA GLU A 130 12.03 -14.17 -14.55
C GLU A 130 12.25 -13.52 -13.19
N GLN A 131 12.49 -12.20 -13.15
CA GLN A 131 12.63 -11.47 -11.89
C GLN A 131 11.32 -11.28 -11.14
N LEU A 132 10.16 -11.37 -11.82
CA LEU A 132 8.88 -10.95 -11.26
C LEU A 132 8.47 -11.78 -10.03
N THR A 133 8.59 -13.09 -10.10
CA THR A 133 8.27 -14.00 -8.99
C THR A 133 9.20 -13.76 -7.81
N LEU A 134 10.48 -13.59 -8.07
CA LEU A 134 11.49 -13.33 -7.04
C LEU A 134 11.26 -11.98 -6.34
N LEU A 135 11.00 -10.92 -7.11
CA LEU A 135 10.71 -9.59 -6.56
C LEU A 135 9.43 -9.58 -5.71
N ARG A 136 8.39 -10.29 -6.16
CA ARG A 136 7.16 -10.44 -5.38
C ARG A 136 7.41 -11.19 -4.08
N GLY A 137 8.19 -12.26 -4.12
CA GLY A 137 8.60 -13.00 -2.93
C GLY A 137 9.43 -12.16 -1.97
N GLU A 138 10.41 -11.40 -2.47
CA GLU A 138 11.21 -10.47 -1.68
C GLU A 138 10.34 -9.42 -0.99
N ILE A 139 9.41 -8.79 -1.73
CA ILE A 139 8.46 -7.80 -1.21
C ILE A 139 7.59 -8.39 -0.10
N LEU A 140 7.00 -9.57 -0.31
CA LEU A 140 6.18 -10.24 0.71
C LEU A 140 6.97 -10.53 1.99
N SER A 141 8.23 -10.93 1.87
CA SER A 141 9.09 -11.19 3.02
C SER A 141 9.41 -9.90 3.77
N HIS A 142 9.75 -8.80 3.08
CA HIS A 142 9.96 -7.49 3.71
C HIS A 142 8.68 -6.94 4.36
N MET A 143 7.51 -7.17 3.76
CA MET A 143 6.22 -6.80 4.39
C MET A 143 6.01 -7.56 5.71
N ALA A 144 6.30 -8.86 5.75
CA ALA A 144 6.19 -9.67 6.96
C ALA A 144 7.18 -9.24 8.05
N LEU A 145 8.34 -8.68 7.68
CA LEU A 145 9.33 -8.11 8.59
C LEU A 145 9.01 -6.68 9.03
N GLY A 146 8.06 -6.01 8.39
CA GLY A 146 7.73 -4.61 8.67
C GLY A 146 8.68 -3.59 8.03
N ASP A 147 9.51 -4.01 7.08
CA ASP A 147 10.52 -3.17 6.40
C ASP A 147 9.88 -2.32 5.28
N PHE A 148 8.86 -1.53 5.61
CA PHE A 148 8.02 -0.83 4.62
C PHE A 148 8.78 0.16 3.73
N ALA A 149 9.88 0.74 4.20
CA ALA A 149 10.73 1.61 3.36
C ALA A 149 11.37 0.82 2.22
N VAL A 150 11.86 -0.39 2.51
CA VAL A 150 12.42 -1.29 1.49
C VAL A 150 11.32 -1.80 0.56
N VAL A 151 10.15 -2.13 1.11
CA VAL A 151 8.97 -2.52 0.31
C VAL A 151 8.65 -1.44 -0.73
N ASP A 152 8.63 -0.15 -0.34
CA ASP A 152 8.34 0.96 -1.26
C ASP A 152 9.36 1.06 -2.40
N GLU A 153 10.63 0.87 -2.10
CA GLU A 153 11.69 0.83 -3.11
C GLU A 153 11.51 -0.36 -4.07
N ARG A 154 11.24 -1.55 -3.52
CA ARG A 154 11.06 -2.78 -4.29
C ARG A 154 9.79 -2.78 -5.14
N GLN A 155 8.70 -2.22 -4.64
CA GLN A 155 7.47 -2.02 -5.42
C GLN A 155 7.69 -1.10 -6.63
N ARG A 156 8.44 -0.01 -6.46
CA ARG A 156 8.83 0.86 -7.58
C ARG A 156 9.71 0.14 -8.60
N TYR A 157 10.62 -0.72 -8.14
CA TYR A 157 11.45 -1.53 -9.03
C TYR A 157 10.61 -2.60 -9.75
N LEU A 158 9.76 -3.33 -9.05
CA LEU A 158 8.84 -4.32 -9.62
C LEU A 158 7.99 -3.71 -10.73
N TYR A 159 7.38 -2.55 -10.48
CA TYR A 159 6.59 -1.83 -11.48
C TYR A 159 7.41 -1.52 -12.75
N ARG A 160 8.65 -1.05 -12.59
CA ARG A 160 9.53 -0.80 -13.75
C ARG A 160 9.86 -2.07 -14.55
N VAL A 161 10.07 -3.20 -13.87
CA VAL A 161 10.31 -4.48 -14.52
C VAL A 161 9.04 -4.95 -15.25
N GLU A 162 7.89 -4.92 -14.59
CA GLU A 162 6.60 -5.31 -15.18
C GLU A 162 6.29 -4.52 -16.44
N ARG A 163 6.44 -3.20 -16.39
CA ARG A 163 6.17 -2.30 -17.54
C ARG A 163 7.10 -2.53 -18.74
N ARG A 164 8.24 -3.18 -18.57
CA ARG A 164 9.22 -3.45 -19.63
C ARG A 164 9.23 -4.92 -20.07
N ALA A 165 8.99 -5.82 -19.13
CA ALA A 165 9.01 -7.25 -19.39
C ALA A 165 7.68 -7.77 -19.96
N LEU A 166 6.56 -7.16 -19.55
CA LEU A 166 5.22 -7.60 -19.93
C LEU A 166 4.70 -6.70 -21.04
N THR A 167 4.37 -7.29 -22.18
CA THR A 167 3.95 -6.56 -23.39
C THR A 167 2.46 -6.64 -23.66
N SER A 168 1.74 -7.54 -22.97
CA SER A 168 0.30 -7.65 -23.19
C SER A 168 -0.46 -6.47 -22.52
N PRO A 169 -1.51 -5.92 -23.15
CA PRO A 169 -2.31 -4.86 -22.57
C PRO A 169 -2.92 -5.22 -21.21
N ALA A 170 -3.35 -6.48 -21.05
CA ALA A 170 -3.88 -6.98 -19.78
C ALA A 170 -2.85 -6.96 -18.67
N ASP A 171 -1.63 -7.43 -18.95
CA ASP A 171 -0.53 -7.39 -17.96
C ASP A 171 -0.11 -5.96 -17.62
N SER A 172 -0.09 -5.06 -18.60
CA SER A 172 0.16 -3.65 -18.43
C SER A 172 -0.84 -3.01 -17.46
N SER A 173 -2.15 -3.21 -17.71
CA SER A 173 -3.22 -2.76 -16.82
C SER A 173 -3.06 -3.31 -15.41
N GLN A 174 -2.75 -4.60 -15.27
CA GLN A 174 -2.52 -5.23 -13.96
C GLN A 174 -1.30 -4.64 -13.23
N ALA A 175 -0.23 -4.30 -13.93
CA ALA A 175 0.94 -3.64 -13.34
C ALA A 175 0.59 -2.24 -12.79
N LEU A 176 -0.21 -1.47 -13.57
CA LEU A 176 -0.73 -0.17 -13.13
C LEU A 176 -1.61 -0.30 -11.88
N LEU A 177 -2.53 -1.28 -11.86
CA LEU A 177 -3.42 -1.53 -10.72
C LEU A 177 -2.64 -1.91 -9.46
N ARG A 178 -1.62 -2.76 -9.57
CA ARG A 178 -0.76 -3.12 -8.43
C ARG A 178 -0.02 -1.90 -7.88
N GLN A 179 0.58 -1.10 -8.76
CA GLN A 179 1.31 0.09 -8.35
C GLN A 179 0.37 1.16 -7.76
N ALA A 180 -0.82 1.35 -8.34
CA ALA A 180 -1.82 2.28 -7.82
C ALA A 180 -2.27 1.88 -6.40
N ARG A 181 -2.56 0.60 -6.21
CA ARG A 181 -2.93 0.02 -4.91
C ARG A 181 -1.80 0.19 -3.89
N TRP A 182 -0.55 -0.04 -4.30
CA TRP A 182 0.60 0.16 -3.42
C TRP A 182 0.74 1.63 -3.01
N GLN A 183 0.61 2.61 -3.92
CA GLN A 183 0.73 4.03 -3.57
C GLN A 183 -0.34 4.45 -2.55
N ARG A 184 -1.58 3.97 -2.71
CA ARG A 184 -2.65 4.21 -1.73
C ARG A 184 -2.33 3.57 -0.38
N GLN A 185 -1.84 2.34 -0.38
CA GLN A 185 -1.46 1.64 0.85
C GLN A 185 -0.27 2.28 1.55
N ALA A 186 0.74 2.72 0.80
CA ALA A 186 1.88 3.44 1.34
C ALA A 186 1.47 4.77 1.99
N TYR A 187 0.42 5.43 1.46
CA TYR A 187 -0.21 6.57 2.12
C TYR A 187 -0.85 6.18 3.45
N LEU A 188 -1.64 5.10 3.49
CA LEU A 188 -2.31 4.63 4.73
C LEU A 188 -1.32 4.15 5.79
N LEU A 189 -0.16 3.64 5.39
CA LEU A 189 0.92 3.22 6.27
C LEU A 189 1.88 4.36 6.63
N GLU A 190 1.58 5.59 6.18
CA GLU A 190 2.39 6.79 6.43
C GLU A 190 3.88 6.63 6.04
N ILE A 191 4.16 5.87 4.97
CA ILE A 191 5.52 5.61 4.51
C ILE A 191 6.07 6.87 3.84
N GLY A 192 7.18 7.38 4.37
CA GLY A 192 7.87 8.58 3.89
C GLY A 192 7.40 9.86 4.58
N ASP A 193 7.89 11.00 4.08
CA ASP A 193 7.64 12.30 4.68
C ASP A 193 6.21 12.80 4.44
N PRO A 194 5.64 13.62 5.32
CA PRO A 194 4.30 14.20 5.16
C PRO A 194 4.12 14.93 3.83
N GLU A 195 5.18 15.51 3.27
CA GLU A 195 5.15 16.20 1.98
C GLU A 195 4.90 15.25 0.80
N THR A 196 5.33 14.00 0.92
CA THR A 196 5.16 12.99 -0.12
C THR A 196 3.77 12.36 -0.11
N GLN A 197 3.01 12.46 0.99
CA GLN A 197 1.73 11.77 1.17
C GLN A 197 0.67 12.21 0.13
N ALA A 198 0.51 13.52 -0.08
CA ALA A 198 -0.41 14.02 -1.12
C ALA A 198 0.00 13.54 -2.51
N GLY A 199 1.31 13.51 -2.79
CA GLY A 199 1.86 12.99 -4.04
C GLY A 199 1.55 11.51 -4.27
N ARG A 200 1.54 10.69 -3.22
CA ARG A 200 1.16 9.27 -3.31
C ARG A 200 -0.29 9.08 -3.74
N LEU A 201 -1.22 9.84 -3.17
CA LEU A 201 -2.63 9.78 -3.56
C LEU A 201 -2.84 10.27 -5.00
N MET A 202 -2.16 11.36 -5.40
CA MET A 202 -2.20 11.84 -6.79
C MET A 202 -1.69 10.79 -7.76
N LEU A 203 -0.55 10.18 -7.45
CA LEU A 203 0.02 9.11 -8.28
C LEU A 203 -0.89 7.89 -8.31
N SER A 204 -1.48 7.50 -7.18
CA SER A 204 -2.46 6.40 -7.13
C SER A 204 -3.65 6.66 -8.06
N TRP A 205 -4.22 7.87 -7.99
CA TRP A 205 -5.32 8.28 -8.87
C TRP A 205 -4.94 8.20 -10.35
N ASP A 206 -3.80 8.76 -10.72
CA ASP A 206 -3.34 8.77 -12.11
C ASP A 206 -3.08 7.35 -12.64
N LEU A 207 -2.50 6.49 -11.83
CA LEU A 207 -2.26 5.08 -12.18
C LEU A 207 -3.58 4.31 -12.37
N TYR A 208 -4.58 4.51 -11.51
CA TYR A 208 -5.91 3.91 -11.69
C TYR A 208 -6.59 4.44 -12.95
N ARG A 209 -6.47 5.74 -13.24
CA ARG A 209 -7.00 6.33 -14.49
C ARG A 209 -6.33 5.74 -15.72
N MET A 210 -5.01 5.57 -15.70
CA MET A 210 -4.28 4.91 -16.79
C MET A 210 -4.74 3.45 -16.95
N ALA A 211 -4.87 2.71 -15.84
CA ALA A 211 -5.36 1.34 -15.86
C ALA A 211 -6.80 1.26 -16.41
N LEU A 212 -7.67 2.21 -16.06
CA LEU A 212 -9.02 2.30 -16.60
C LEU A 212 -9.02 2.45 -18.13
N ASN A 213 -8.20 3.36 -18.65
CA ASN A 213 -8.08 3.56 -20.09
C ASN A 213 -7.57 2.29 -20.79
N GLU A 214 -6.47 1.67 -20.30
CA GLU A 214 -5.96 0.42 -20.86
C GLU A 214 -7.00 -0.73 -20.77
N THR A 215 -7.83 -0.74 -19.73
CA THR A 215 -8.92 -1.73 -19.59
C THR A 215 -10.04 -1.47 -20.58
N ILE A 216 -10.41 -0.21 -20.82
CA ILE A 216 -11.40 0.17 -21.86
C ILE A 216 -10.89 -0.24 -23.23
N ASP A 217 -9.64 0.06 -23.55
CA ASP A 217 -9.03 -0.28 -24.84
C ASP A 217 -8.98 -1.80 -25.08
N THR A 218 -8.82 -2.58 -23.99
CA THR A 218 -8.69 -4.05 -24.09
C THR A 218 -10.03 -4.77 -24.09
N TYR A 219 -10.98 -4.36 -23.23
CA TYR A 219 -12.21 -5.10 -22.94
C TYR A 219 -13.48 -4.35 -23.31
N GLY A 220 -13.36 -3.07 -23.72
CA GLY A 220 -14.48 -2.19 -24.03
C GLY A 220 -15.04 -1.46 -22.82
N ASP A 221 -15.84 -0.43 -23.09
CA ASP A 221 -16.39 0.52 -22.14
C ASP A 221 -17.52 -0.05 -21.25
N ARG A 222 -17.97 -1.27 -21.54
CA ARG A 222 -19.06 -1.97 -20.80
C ARG A 222 -18.58 -3.17 -20.00
N SER A 223 -17.28 -3.42 -19.97
CA SER A 223 -16.71 -4.60 -19.31
C SER A 223 -16.80 -4.52 -17.79
N LEU A 224 -17.00 -5.69 -17.15
CA LEU A 224 -16.93 -5.82 -15.68
C LEU A 224 -15.52 -5.54 -15.13
N GLU A 225 -14.48 -5.71 -15.97
CA GLU A 225 -13.09 -5.44 -15.60
C GLU A 225 -12.85 -3.96 -15.22
N LEU A 226 -13.71 -3.05 -15.68
CA LEU A 226 -13.67 -1.63 -15.33
C LEU A 226 -13.94 -1.37 -13.83
N LYS A 227 -14.60 -2.29 -13.13
CA LYS A 227 -14.90 -2.13 -11.71
C LYS A 227 -13.65 -1.95 -10.86
N THR A 228 -12.60 -2.72 -11.13
CA THR A 228 -11.38 -2.68 -10.34
C THR A 228 -10.70 -1.31 -10.35
N PRO A 229 -10.37 -0.69 -11.49
CA PRO A 229 -9.82 0.65 -11.51
C PRO A 229 -10.79 1.71 -10.99
N LEU A 230 -12.10 1.61 -11.30
CA LEU A 230 -13.09 2.57 -10.82
C LEU A 230 -13.23 2.57 -9.30
N ILE A 231 -13.29 1.39 -8.67
CA ILE A 231 -13.32 1.28 -7.20
C ILE A 231 -12.04 1.88 -6.60
N GLY A 232 -10.86 1.56 -7.17
CA GLY A 232 -9.60 2.13 -6.72
C GLY A 232 -9.55 3.66 -6.81
N MET A 233 -10.12 4.24 -7.88
CA MET A 233 -10.27 5.70 -8.03
C MET A 233 -11.19 6.27 -6.94
N MET A 234 -12.35 5.64 -6.70
CA MET A 234 -13.28 6.06 -5.66
C MET A 234 -12.64 6.07 -4.27
N GLU A 235 -11.97 4.98 -3.89
CA GLU A 235 -11.26 4.86 -2.61
C GLU A 235 -10.16 5.92 -2.47
N THR A 236 -9.43 6.20 -3.55
CA THR A 236 -8.41 7.25 -3.56
C THR A 236 -9.03 8.65 -3.37
N GLN A 237 -10.19 8.92 -3.98
CA GLN A 237 -10.91 10.19 -3.79
C GLN A 237 -11.44 10.35 -2.36
N TYR A 238 -11.90 9.29 -1.74
CA TYR A 238 -12.30 9.29 -0.34
C TYR A 238 -11.15 9.71 0.57
N LEU A 239 -9.95 9.15 0.35
CA LEU A 239 -8.75 9.52 1.11
C LEU A 239 -8.32 10.97 0.85
N PHE A 240 -8.47 11.50 -0.37
CA PHE A 240 -8.24 12.92 -0.66
C PHE A 240 -9.17 13.84 0.13
N ALA A 241 -10.44 13.48 0.28
CA ALA A 241 -11.38 14.26 1.08
C ALA A 241 -10.97 14.26 2.56
N GLY A 242 -10.57 13.11 3.10
CA GLY A 242 -10.06 12.97 4.48
C GLY A 242 -8.75 13.72 4.73
N TYR A 243 -7.79 13.64 3.82
CA TYR A 243 -6.48 14.29 3.95
C TYR A 243 -6.58 15.78 4.23
N ARG A 244 -7.56 16.49 3.66
CA ARG A 244 -7.77 17.93 3.84
C ARG A 244 -8.49 18.29 5.13
N ALA A 245 -9.36 17.40 5.61
CA ALA A 245 -10.07 17.63 6.86
C ALA A 245 -9.12 17.64 8.07
N PHE A 246 -8.01 16.91 7.99
CA PHE A 246 -7.03 16.75 9.07
C PHE A 246 -5.74 17.57 8.92
N SER A 247 -5.60 18.40 7.89
CA SER A 247 -4.42 19.27 7.71
C SER A 247 -4.76 20.77 7.83
N PRO A 248 -5.16 21.26 9.02
CA PRO A 248 -5.53 22.66 9.20
C PRO A 248 -4.34 23.63 9.24
N THR A 249 -3.09 23.15 9.30
CA THR A 249 -1.93 23.96 9.70
C THR A 249 -1.10 24.56 8.56
N ARG A 250 -1.47 24.39 7.31
CA ARG A 250 -0.74 25.00 6.17
C ARG A 250 -1.39 26.25 5.56
N SER A 251 -2.31 26.91 6.26
CA SER A 251 -2.93 28.17 5.79
C SER A 251 -2.37 29.44 6.43
N THR A 252 -1.12 29.45 6.86
CA THR A 252 -0.50 30.67 7.40
C THR A 252 0.48 31.35 6.46
N SER A 253 0.12 31.50 5.19
CA SER A 253 0.68 32.59 4.37
C SER A 253 -0.06 32.69 3.06
N LYS A 254 -0.97 33.59 3.00
CA LYS A 254 -1.43 34.49 1.95
C LYS A 254 -2.95 34.68 1.96
N SER A 255 -3.32 35.91 2.06
CA SER A 255 -4.59 36.60 1.74
C SER A 255 -5.90 35.81 1.68
N PRO A 256 -6.97 36.30 2.34
CA PRO A 256 -8.30 35.66 2.34
C PRO A 256 -9.07 35.85 1.02
N GLY A 257 -8.40 35.77 -0.11
CA GLY A 257 -9.00 35.99 -1.43
C GLY A 257 -8.68 34.99 -2.52
N ASP A 258 -7.66 34.13 -2.36
CA ASP A 258 -7.24 33.22 -3.43
C ASP A 258 -7.49 31.76 -3.08
N GLY A 259 -8.64 31.27 -3.50
CA GLY A 259 -8.71 30.05 -4.31
C GLY A 259 -8.49 28.71 -3.67
N MET A 260 -8.77 28.45 -2.37
CA MET A 260 -8.56 27.12 -1.77
C MET A 260 -9.83 26.27 -1.57
N VAL A 261 -10.98 26.79 -2.00
CA VAL A 261 -12.28 26.09 -1.98
C VAL A 261 -12.49 25.12 -3.16
N PRO A 262 -11.83 25.25 -4.34
CA PRO A 262 -12.16 24.42 -5.50
C PRO A 262 -11.79 22.94 -5.39
N LEU A 263 -10.75 22.58 -4.65
CA LEU A 263 -10.23 21.19 -4.68
C LEU A 263 -11.08 20.17 -3.91
N THR A 264 -11.81 20.57 -2.88
CA THR A 264 -12.77 19.70 -2.18
C THR A 264 -13.99 19.44 -3.05
N ASN A 265 -14.55 20.47 -3.68
CA ASN A 265 -15.67 20.31 -4.60
C ASN A 265 -15.28 19.48 -5.84
N ASP A 266 -14.07 19.64 -6.35
CA ASP A 266 -13.58 18.84 -7.46
C ASP A 266 -13.31 17.40 -7.07
N ALA A 267 -12.87 17.13 -5.84
CA ALA A 267 -12.73 15.78 -5.34
C ALA A 267 -14.08 15.08 -5.21
N TYR A 268 -15.09 15.77 -4.66
CA TYR A 268 -16.45 15.23 -4.57
C TYR A 268 -17.09 15.01 -5.96
N ARG A 269 -16.94 15.95 -6.88
CA ARG A 269 -17.46 15.80 -8.26
C ARG A 269 -16.80 14.65 -8.99
N ARG A 270 -15.48 14.46 -8.82
CA ARG A 270 -14.77 13.31 -9.40
C ARG A 270 -15.25 12.01 -8.78
N GLY A 271 -15.42 11.94 -7.46
CA GLY A 271 -15.98 10.79 -6.77
C GLY A 271 -17.39 10.46 -7.24
N GLU A 272 -18.25 11.45 -7.40
CA GLU A 272 -19.61 11.28 -7.93
C GLU A 272 -19.60 10.75 -9.37
N SER A 273 -18.72 11.26 -10.23
CA SER A 273 -18.57 10.77 -11.59
C SER A 273 -18.15 9.31 -11.65
N VAL A 274 -17.20 8.91 -10.78
CA VAL A 274 -16.74 7.53 -10.66
C VAL A 274 -17.85 6.61 -10.16
N LEU A 275 -18.63 7.04 -9.14
CA LEU A 275 -19.78 6.27 -8.64
C LEU A 275 -20.84 6.06 -9.73
N LYS A 276 -21.14 7.10 -10.54
CA LYS A 276 -22.05 6.99 -11.67
C LYS A 276 -21.56 5.96 -12.69
N ALA A 277 -20.26 5.96 -13.02
CA ALA A 277 -19.66 4.98 -13.92
C ALA A 277 -19.76 3.55 -13.37
N ILE A 278 -19.52 3.35 -12.07
CA ILE A 278 -19.66 2.04 -11.42
C ILE A 278 -21.12 1.55 -11.51
N LEU A 279 -22.09 2.43 -11.25
CA LEU A 279 -23.51 2.09 -11.33
C LEU A 279 -23.91 1.73 -12.76
N GLU A 280 -23.43 2.46 -13.76
CA GLU A 280 -23.68 2.20 -15.17
C GLU A 280 -23.15 0.82 -15.58
N VAL A 281 -21.89 0.51 -15.30
CA VAL A 281 -21.28 -0.81 -15.56
C VAL A 281 -22.08 -1.93 -14.88
N ASN A 282 -22.53 -1.75 -13.64
CA ASN A 282 -23.33 -2.73 -12.94
C ASN A 282 -24.72 -2.92 -13.58
N THR A 283 -25.34 -1.84 -14.04
CA THR A 283 -26.68 -1.88 -14.65
C THR A 283 -26.64 -2.58 -16.00
N ILE A 284 -25.66 -2.24 -16.83
CA ILE A 284 -25.46 -2.86 -18.15
C ILE A 284 -25.28 -4.38 -18.01
N ASN A 285 -24.44 -4.80 -17.06
CA ASN A 285 -24.19 -6.22 -16.86
C ASN A 285 -25.36 -6.99 -16.24
N ARG A 286 -26.31 -6.31 -15.55
CA ARG A 286 -27.55 -6.94 -15.08
C ARG A 286 -28.60 -7.10 -16.18
N MET A 287 -28.58 -6.24 -17.19
CA MET A 287 -29.51 -6.28 -18.30
C MET A 287 -29.06 -7.25 -19.41
N GLY A 288 -27.79 -7.61 -19.45
CA GLY A 288 -27.21 -8.54 -20.43
C GLY A 288 -27.10 -9.99 -19.97
N ALA A 289 -27.46 -10.26 -18.72
CA ALA A 289 -27.52 -11.61 -18.13
C ALA A 289 -28.99 -12.09 -18.08
#